data_8b33c9383113526702fb5ced1f33e187
#
_entry.id   8b33c9383113526702fb5ced1f33e187
#
_cell.length_a   1.000
_cell.length_b   1.000
_cell.length_c   1.000
_cell.angle_alpha   90.00
_cell.angle_beta   90.00
_cell.angle_gamma   90.00
#
_symmetry.space_group_name_H-M   'P 1'
#
loop_
_entity.id
_entity.type
_entity.pdbx_description
1 polymer ?
#
loop_
_entity_poly.entity_id
_entity_poly.type
_entity_poly.pdbx_seq_one_letter_code
_entity_poly.pdbx_strand_id
1 'polypeptide(L)'
;ARGLDIAGVDCVVNYEVSENPDAHIHRIGRAGRAQQPGMAFTLMSESEGAALAAIEIHTKQDLKKKGAQSLRFHANRIIEPEFVCLNLNEGKKAKLRPGDILGALTKDADVPGEDIGKIKVQANESFVAVKRRSVKRALKLFREGKIKGKRVRAFKL
;
A
#
# COMPACT_ATOMS: atom_id res chain seq x y z
N ALA A 1 -12.25 10.11 -0.38
CA ALA A 1 -12.16 8.95 0.53
C ALA A 1 -13.50 8.24 0.80
N ARG A 2 -14.64 8.80 0.36
CA ARG A 2 -15.94 8.10 0.48
C ARG A 2 -15.95 6.90 -0.49
N GLY A 3 -16.26 5.69 0.01
CA GLY A 3 -16.36 4.47 -0.81
C GLY A 3 -15.05 3.65 -0.92
N LEU A 4 -13.96 4.06 -0.30
CA LEU A 4 -12.78 3.21 -0.15
C LEU A 4 -12.93 2.35 1.10
N ASP A 5 -13.12 1.07 0.90
CA ASP A 5 -13.12 0.06 1.98
C ASP A 5 -11.68 -0.36 2.31
N ILE A 6 -10.91 0.60 2.80
CA ILE A 6 -9.57 0.38 3.32
C ILE A 6 -9.63 0.66 4.82
N ALA A 7 -9.67 -0.39 5.61
CA ALA A 7 -9.59 -0.31 7.06
C ALA A 7 -8.21 -0.76 7.55
N GLY A 8 -7.79 -0.24 8.70
CA GLY A 8 -6.61 -0.72 9.41
C GLY A 8 -5.28 -0.34 8.75
N VAL A 9 -5.17 0.87 8.20
CA VAL A 9 -3.88 1.41 7.78
C VAL A 9 -3.08 1.89 8.99
N ASP A 10 -1.77 1.75 8.96
CA ASP A 10 -0.91 2.16 10.07
C ASP A 10 -0.88 3.68 10.25
N CYS A 11 -1.05 4.42 9.16
CA CYS A 11 -1.00 5.88 9.14
C CYS A 11 -1.95 6.47 8.10
N VAL A 12 -2.61 7.56 8.47
CA VAL A 12 -3.38 8.42 7.56
C VAL A 12 -2.70 9.78 7.46
N VAL A 13 -2.43 10.25 6.25
CA VAL A 13 -1.93 11.59 6.00
C VAL A 13 -3.00 12.40 5.26
N ASN A 14 -3.56 13.41 5.91
CA ASN A 14 -4.43 14.37 5.26
C ASN A 14 -3.58 15.50 4.66
N TYR A 15 -3.70 15.72 3.36
CA TYR A 15 -2.97 16.77 2.65
C TYR A 15 -3.48 18.18 2.99
N GLU A 16 -4.70 18.29 3.46
CA GLU A 16 -5.41 19.52 3.82
C GLU A 16 -6.28 19.29 5.05
N VAL A 17 -6.60 20.37 5.77
CA VAL A 17 -7.57 20.34 6.86
C VAL A 17 -8.98 20.18 6.26
N SER A 18 -9.76 19.26 6.80
CA SER A 18 -11.15 19.10 6.38
C SER A 18 -12.02 20.24 6.91
N GLU A 19 -12.80 20.89 6.05
CA GLU A 19 -13.79 21.89 6.47
C GLU A 19 -14.92 21.28 7.32
N ASN A 20 -15.18 19.98 7.12
CA ASN A 20 -16.20 19.24 7.88
C ASN A 20 -15.53 18.33 8.92
N PRO A 21 -15.77 18.55 10.23
CA PRO A 21 -15.21 17.73 11.30
C PRO A 21 -15.57 16.24 11.21
N ASP A 22 -16.79 15.89 10.79
CA ASP A 22 -17.18 14.48 10.63
C ASP A 22 -16.38 13.81 9.49
N ALA A 23 -16.12 14.53 8.40
CA ALA A 23 -15.26 14.03 7.34
C ALA A 23 -13.83 13.80 7.82
N HIS A 24 -13.32 14.66 8.72
CA HIS A 24 -12.02 14.46 9.37
C HIS A 24 -12.02 13.15 10.18
N ILE A 25 -13.01 12.96 11.05
CA ILE A 25 -13.14 11.75 11.88
C ILE A 25 -13.20 10.50 10.99
N HIS A 26 -13.99 10.52 9.91
CA HIS A 26 -14.07 9.39 8.97
C HIS A 26 -12.75 9.11 8.25
N ARG A 27 -11.94 10.14 7.94
CA ARG A 27 -10.61 9.95 7.35
C ARG A 27 -9.65 9.31 8.34
N ILE A 28 -9.51 9.88 9.53
CA ILE A 28 -8.57 9.37 10.56
C ILE A 28 -9.01 8.02 11.12
N GLY A 29 -10.31 7.73 11.14
CA GLY A 29 -10.85 6.43 11.52
C GLY A 29 -10.48 5.27 10.58
N ARG A 30 -9.68 5.50 9.53
CA ARG A 30 -9.03 4.45 8.74
C ARG A 30 -7.72 4.00 9.36
N ALA A 31 -7.10 4.82 10.21
CA ALA A 31 -5.87 4.47 10.90
C ALA A 31 -6.14 3.55 12.09
N GLY A 32 -5.23 2.59 12.28
CA GLY A 32 -5.31 1.62 13.38
C GLY A 32 -6.15 0.39 13.06
N ARG A 33 -5.92 -0.66 13.82
CA ARG A 33 -6.66 -1.91 13.82
C ARG A 33 -7.22 -2.15 15.22
N ALA A 34 -8.17 -3.05 15.37
CA ALA A 34 -8.88 -3.30 16.64
C ALA A 34 -8.00 -3.40 17.91
N GLN A 35 -6.71 -3.69 17.78
CA GLN A 35 -5.75 -3.83 18.89
C GLN A 35 -4.46 -3.01 18.72
N GLN A 36 -4.34 -2.22 17.65
CA GLN A 36 -3.14 -1.41 17.39
C GLN A 36 -3.52 0.04 17.13
N PRO A 37 -2.93 1.00 17.87
CA PRO A 37 -3.18 2.42 17.63
C PRO A 37 -2.65 2.80 16.25
N GLY A 38 -3.44 3.56 15.50
CA GLY A 38 -3.03 4.18 14.24
C GLY A 38 -2.56 5.60 14.47
N MET A 39 -1.79 6.12 13.53
CA MET A 39 -1.37 7.53 13.52
C MET A 39 -2.11 8.30 12.41
N ALA A 40 -2.45 9.56 12.71
CA ALA A 40 -2.98 10.47 11.70
C ALA A 40 -2.18 11.77 11.72
N PHE A 41 -1.79 12.23 10.56
CA PHE A 41 -1.16 13.53 10.37
C PHE A 41 -2.01 14.37 9.42
N THR A 42 -2.08 15.66 9.69
CA THR A 42 -2.75 16.60 8.79
C THR A 42 -1.77 17.73 8.48
N LEU A 43 -1.53 17.96 7.20
CA LEU A 43 -0.83 19.16 6.76
C LEU A 43 -1.82 20.32 6.82
N MET A 44 -1.35 21.48 7.26
CA MET A 44 -2.18 22.68 7.32
C MET A 44 -1.40 23.90 6.86
N SER A 45 -2.09 24.79 6.18
CA SER A 45 -1.65 26.15 5.89
C SER A 45 -2.18 27.12 6.98
N GLU A 46 -1.65 28.33 7.02
CA GLU A 46 -2.11 29.35 7.97
C GLU A 46 -3.59 29.71 7.78
N SER A 47 -4.08 29.66 6.54
CA SER A 47 -5.48 29.98 6.21
C SER A 47 -6.49 28.93 6.73
N GLU A 48 -6.04 27.72 7.08
CA GLU A 48 -6.93 26.64 7.54
C GLU A 48 -7.10 26.60 9.07
N GLY A 49 -6.62 27.62 9.79
CA GLY A 49 -6.71 27.67 11.24
C GLY A 49 -8.14 27.59 11.80
N ALA A 50 -9.11 28.21 11.12
CA ALA A 50 -10.52 28.17 11.53
C ALA A 50 -11.11 26.76 11.40
N ALA A 51 -10.79 26.05 10.31
CA ALA A 51 -11.23 24.66 10.09
C ALA A 51 -10.62 23.72 11.14
N LEU A 52 -9.34 23.92 11.49
CA LEU A 52 -8.69 23.15 12.54
C LEU A 52 -9.34 23.39 13.91
N ALA A 53 -9.62 24.64 14.26
CA ALA A 53 -10.31 24.97 15.51
C ALA A 53 -11.69 24.30 15.60
N ALA A 54 -12.44 24.29 14.50
CA ALA A 54 -13.74 23.59 14.44
C ALA A 54 -13.60 22.08 14.71
N ILE A 55 -12.54 21.45 14.20
CA ILE A 55 -12.25 20.04 14.47
C ILE A 55 -11.88 19.83 15.94
N GLU A 56 -11.04 20.67 16.52
CA GLU A 56 -10.63 20.58 17.94
C GLU A 56 -11.85 20.72 18.87
N ILE A 57 -12.76 21.66 18.59
CA ILE A 57 -14.00 21.83 19.34
C ILE A 57 -14.90 20.60 19.20
N HIS A 58 -15.10 20.12 17.98
CA HIS A 58 -15.99 18.98 17.70
C HIS A 58 -15.49 17.69 18.34
N THR A 59 -14.18 17.44 18.27
CA THR A 59 -13.55 16.22 18.82
C THR A 59 -13.24 16.35 20.32
N LYS A 60 -13.34 17.55 20.88
CA LYS A 60 -12.92 17.87 22.26
C LYS A 60 -11.46 17.46 22.54
N GLN A 61 -10.61 17.61 21.55
CA GLN A 61 -9.19 17.24 21.62
C GLN A 61 -8.32 18.38 21.09
N ASP A 62 -7.29 18.73 21.84
CA ASP A 62 -6.24 19.62 21.36
C ASP A 62 -5.27 18.86 20.46
N LEU A 63 -5.14 19.28 19.22
CA LEU A 63 -4.26 18.65 18.26
C LEU A 63 -2.82 19.18 18.39
N LYS A 64 -1.85 18.29 18.48
CA LYS A 64 -0.43 18.67 18.57
C LYS A 64 0.03 19.29 17.25
N LYS A 65 0.39 20.57 17.29
CA LYS A 65 0.89 21.33 16.14
C LYS A 65 2.42 21.33 16.13
N LYS A 66 3.01 21.13 14.97
CA LYS A 66 4.47 21.20 14.75
C LYS A 66 4.74 21.98 13.48
N GLY A 67 5.67 22.93 13.54
CA GLY A 67 6.13 23.63 12.35
C GLY A 67 6.93 22.71 11.42
N ALA A 68 6.81 22.91 10.13
CA ALA A 68 7.54 22.13 9.12
C ALA A 68 9.07 22.17 9.34
N GLN A 69 9.59 23.27 9.88
CA GLN A 69 11.01 23.44 10.21
C GLN A 69 11.51 22.45 11.27
N SER A 70 10.61 21.89 12.09
CA SER A 70 10.96 20.88 13.11
C SER A 70 11.13 19.48 12.54
N LEU A 71 10.70 19.26 11.29
CA LEU A 71 10.80 17.97 10.63
C LEU A 71 12.24 17.73 10.17
N ARG A 72 12.72 16.53 10.39
CA ARG A 72 14.04 16.07 9.93
C ARG A 72 13.85 14.87 9.02
N PHE A 73 14.43 14.95 7.84
CA PHE A 73 14.48 13.77 6.95
C PHE A 73 15.65 12.87 7.37
N HIS A 74 15.33 11.61 7.57
CA HIS A 74 16.31 10.57 7.90
C HIS A 74 16.28 9.47 6.84
N ALA A 75 17.18 9.54 5.88
CA ALA A 75 17.26 8.60 4.76
C ALA A 75 17.39 7.12 5.23
N ASN A 76 18.07 6.89 6.34
CA ASN A 76 18.25 5.56 6.94
C ASN A 76 17.04 5.04 7.73
N ARG A 77 15.98 5.84 7.86
CA ARG A 77 14.72 5.46 8.53
C ARG A 77 13.55 5.26 7.56
N ILE A 78 13.84 5.13 6.28
CA ILE A 78 12.82 4.81 5.28
C ILE A 78 12.32 3.39 5.55
N ILE A 79 11.03 3.28 5.87
CA ILE A 79 10.37 1.98 6.05
C ILE A 79 10.16 1.39 4.66
N GLU A 80 10.89 0.33 4.38
CA GLU A 80 10.67 -0.42 3.15
C GLU A 80 9.54 -1.44 3.35
N PRO A 81 8.58 -1.55 2.41
CA PRO A 81 7.51 -2.54 2.52
C PRO A 81 8.09 -3.96 2.48
N GLU A 82 7.52 -4.85 3.28
CA GLU A 82 7.90 -6.26 3.32
C GLU A 82 7.73 -6.95 1.96
N PHE A 83 6.65 -6.58 1.26
CA PHE A 83 6.32 -7.09 -0.06
C PHE A 83 6.62 -6.07 -1.14
N VAL A 84 7.06 -6.58 -2.28
CA VAL A 84 7.23 -5.84 -3.53
C VAL A 84 6.16 -6.32 -4.50
N CYS A 85 5.46 -5.39 -5.14
CA CYS A 85 4.50 -5.72 -6.18
C CYS A 85 5.22 -5.90 -7.52
N LEU A 86 4.99 -7.05 -8.14
CA LEU A 86 5.41 -7.32 -9.51
C LEU A 86 4.20 -7.24 -10.43
N ASN A 87 4.29 -6.43 -11.48
CA ASN A 87 3.32 -6.38 -12.57
C ASN A 87 3.77 -7.34 -13.67
N LEU A 88 2.87 -8.23 -14.09
CA LEU A 88 3.05 -9.18 -15.17
C LEU A 88 2.28 -8.68 -16.40
N ASN A 89 2.90 -8.69 -17.57
CA ASN A 89 2.31 -8.23 -18.83
C ASN A 89 1.26 -9.17 -19.43
N GLU A 90 0.77 -10.14 -18.69
CA GLU A 90 -0.24 -11.10 -19.12
C GLU A 90 -1.36 -11.25 -18.07
N GLY A 91 -2.56 -11.55 -18.54
CA GLY A 91 -3.74 -11.65 -17.69
C GLY A 91 -4.75 -12.72 -18.15
N LYS A 92 -6.02 -12.52 -17.83
CA LYS A 92 -7.12 -13.46 -18.17
C LYS A 92 -7.23 -13.76 -19.66
N LYS A 93 -6.96 -12.78 -20.54
CA LYS A 93 -7.00 -12.98 -22.00
C LYS A 93 -5.94 -14.00 -22.47
N ALA A 94 -4.80 -14.06 -21.77
CA ALA A 94 -3.78 -15.08 -21.99
C ALA A 94 -4.09 -16.41 -21.28
N LYS A 95 -5.29 -16.53 -20.66
CA LYS A 95 -5.73 -17.69 -19.86
C LYS A 95 -4.86 -17.91 -18.60
N LEU A 96 -4.24 -16.83 -18.10
CA LEU A 96 -3.46 -16.85 -16.86
C LEU A 96 -4.41 -16.84 -15.66
N ARG A 97 -4.14 -17.68 -14.67
CA ARG A 97 -4.90 -17.80 -13.41
C ARG A 97 -3.95 -17.57 -12.21
N PRO A 98 -4.47 -17.16 -11.05
CA PRO A 98 -3.64 -17.01 -9.85
C PRO A 98 -2.83 -18.26 -9.51
N GLY A 99 -3.44 -19.45 -9.63
CA GLY A 99 -2.76 -20.74 -9.38
C GLY A 99 -1.59 -21.03 -10.32
N ASP A 100 -1.62 -20.52 -11.56
CA ASP A 100 -0.52 -20.70 -12.52
C ASP A 100 0.68 -19.85 -12.11
N ILE A 101 0.44 -18.62 -11.63
CA ILE A 101 1.48 -17.72 -11.13
C ILE A 101 2.08 -18.29 -9.84
N LEU A 102 1.22 -18.74 -8.92
CA LEU A 102 1.66 -19.35 -7.67
C LEU A 102 2.51 -20.60 -7.94
N GLY A 103 2.01 -21.49 -8.80
CA GLY A 103 2.71 -22.74 -9.14
C GLY A 103 4.06 -22.48 -9.79
N ALA A 104 4.16 -21.53 -10.73
CA ALA A 104 5.43 -21.18 -11.34
C ALA A 104 6.43 -20.61 -10.32
N LEU A 105 5.97 -19.71 -9.44
CA LEU A 105 6.83 -19.13 -8.40
C LEU A 105 7.33 -20.18 -7.40
N THR A 106 6.46 -21.09 -6.97
CA THR A 106 6.84 -22.09 -5.95
C THR A 106 7.64 -23.25 -6.53
N LYS A 107 7.27 -23.76 -7.71
CA LYS A 107 7.91 -24.96 -8.30
C LYS A 107 9.14 -24.63 -9.14
N ASP A 108 9.04 -23.58 -9.99
CA ASP A 108 10.08 -23.31 -10.98
C ASP A 108 11.09 -22.26 -10.48
N ALA A 109 10.69 -21.38 -9.55
CA ALA A 109 11.57 -20.36 -8.98
C ALA A 109 11.99 -20.63 -7.52
N ASP A 110 11.52 -21.72 -6.94
CA ASP A 110 11.80 -22.09 -5.54
C ASP A 110 11.55 -20.93 -4.55
N VAL A 111 10.44 -20.20 -4.78
CA VAL A 111 9.96 -19.16 -3.89
C VAL A 111 9.05 -19.80 -2.84
N PRO A 112 9.36 -19.67 -1.54
CA PRO A 112 8.49 -20.20 -0.50
C PRO A 112 7.07 -19.65 -0.63
N GLY A 113 6.04 -20.48 -0.43
CA GLY A 113 4.64 -20.06 -0.54
C GLY A 113 4.28 -18.91 0.41
N GLU A 114 4.89 -18.87 1.60
CA GLU A 114 4.77 -17.80 2.59
C GLU A 114 5.38 -16.45 2.15
N ASP A 115 6.19 -16.46 1.10
CA ASP A 115 6.78 -15.26 0.51
C ASP A 115 5.94 -14.71 -0.65
N ILE A 116 4.84 -15.38 -0.99
CA ILE A 116 3.93 -14.97 -2.04
C ILE A 116 2.65 -14.45 -1.38
N GLY A 117 2.42 -13.15 -1.52
CA GLY A 117 1.23 -12.49 -1.02
C GLY A 117 0.09 -12.50 -2.05
N LYS A 118 -0.72 -11.45 -2.06
CA LYS A 118 -1.90 -11.34 -2.91
C LYS A 118 -1.55 -11.42 -4.39
N ILE A 119 -2.27 -12.27 -5.12
CA ILE A 119 -2.22 -12.36 -6.58
C ILE A 119 -3.53 -11.83 -7.15
N LYS A 120 -3.47 -10.86 -8.06
CA LYS A 120 -4.62 -10.29 -8.76
C LYS A 120 -4.41 -10.41 -10.26
N VAL A 121 -5.32 -11.11 -10.95
CA VAL A 121 -5.29 -11.28 -12.40
C VAL A 121 -6.38 -10.41 -13.03
N GLN A 122 -5.97 -9.46 -13.84
CA GLN A 122 -6.84 -8.60 -14.64
C GLN A 122 -6.98 -9.12 -16.07
N ALA A 123 -7.63 -8.36 -16.95
CA ALA A 123 -7.87 -8.78 -18.33
C ALA A 123 -6.56 -8.97 -19.12
N ASN A 124 -5.65 -8.00 -19.07
CA ASN A 124 -4.43 -7.97 -19.87
C ASN A 124 -3.14 -8.08 -19.04
N GLU A 125 -3.22 -7.93 -17.73
CA GLU A 125 -2.08 -7.90 -16.82
C GLU A 125 -2.39 -8.61 -15.51
N SER A 126 -1.36 -8.91 -14.73
CA SER A 126 -1.52 -9.50 -13.41
C SER A 126 -0.55 -8.87 -12.43
N PHE A 127 -0.89 -8.93 -11.16
CA PHE A 127 -0.09 -8.42 -10.07
C PHE A 127 0.15 -9.51 -9.05
N VAL A 128 1.38 -9.61 -8.57
CA VAL A 128 1.73 -10.52 -7.48
C VAL A 128 2.62 -9.80 -6.47
N ALA A 129 2.26 -9.89 -5.21
CA ALA A 129 3.08 -9.43 -4.11
C ALA A 129 4.09 -10.52 -3.75
N VAL A 130 5.38 -10.18 -3.71
CA VAL A 130 6.46 -11.12 -3.35
C VAL A 130 7.30 -10.48 -2.26
N LYS A 131 7.60 -11.22 -1.19
CA LYS A 131 8.50 -10.73 -0.15
C LYS A 131 9.85 -10.33 -0.73
N ARG A 132 10.37 -9.21 -0.25
CA ARG A 132 11.59 -8.58 -0.77
C ARG A 132 12.76 -9.55 -0.92
N ARG A 133 12.92 -10.49 0.04
CA ARG A 133 13.98 -11.51 0.03
C ARG A 133 13.90 -12.47 -1.18
N SER A 134 12.71 -12.68 -1.75
CA SER A 134 12.45 -13.62 -2.85
C SER A 134 12.25 -12.96 -4.23
N VAL A 135 12.21 -11.60 -4.28
CA VAL A 135 11.96 -10.85 -5.53
C VAL A 135 12.97 -11.18 -6.63
N LYS A 136 14.25 -11.33 -6.29
CA LYS A 136 15.30 -11.65 -7.29
C LYS A 136 15.02 -13.00 -7.99
N ARG A 137 14.61 -14.03 -7.22
CA ARG A 137 14.25 -15.36 -7.74
C ARG A 137 13.01 -15.28 -8.63
N ALA A 138 11.98 -14.57 -8.18
CA ALA A 138 10.76 -14.37 -8.95
C ALA A 138 11.05 -13.65 -10.29
N LEU A 139 11.81 -12.56 -10.27
CA LEU A 139 12.17 -11.82 -11.50
C LEU A 139 13.02 -12.65 -12.46
N LYS A 140 13.91 -13.52 -11.95
CA LYS A 140 14.69 -14.45 -12.79
C LYS A 140 13.76 -15.40 -13.54
N LEU A 141 12.79 -16.00 -12.86
CA LEU A 141 11.78 -16.85 -13.49
C LEU A 141 11.07 -16.13 -14.63
N PHE A 142 10.57 -14.92 -14.39
CA PHE A 142 9.83 -14.17 -15.41
C PHE A 142 10.70 -13.67 -16.56
N ARG A 143 12.01 -13.58 -16.38
CA ARG A 143 12.97 -13.25 -17.46
C ARG A 143 13.29 -14.44 -18.33
N GLU A 144 13.53 -15.60 -17.71
CA GLU A 144 14.12 -16.77 -18.35
C GLU A 144 13.11 -17.92 -18.57
N GLY A 145 12.07 -17.95 -17.73
CA GLY A 145 11.09 -19.02 -17.70
C GLY A 145 9.84 -18.76 -18.52
N LYS A 146 8.89 -19.69 -18.38
CA LYS A 146 7.59 -19.65 -19.02
C LYS A 146 6.51 -20.02 -18.00
N ILE A 147 5.35 -19.40 -18.09
CA ILE A 147 4.15 -19.85 -17.38
C ILE A 147 3.19 -20.45 -18.41
N LYS A 148 2.80 -21.71 -18.24
CA LYS A 148 1.98 -22.44 -19.22
C LYS A 148 2.50 -22.39 -20.66
N GLY A 149 3.82 -22.52 -20.82
CA GLY A 149 4.45 -22.47 -22.13
C GLY A 149 4.59 -21.07 -22.76
N LYS A 150 4.08 -20.01 -22.12
CA LYS A 150 4.17 -18.63 -22.58
C LYS A 150 5.22 -17.85 -21.80
N ARG A 151 5.95 -16.98 -22.50
CA ARG A 151 6.83 -16.01 -21.86
C ARG A 151 6.00 -14.90 -21.22
N VAL A 152 6.14 -14.74 -19.91
CA VAL A 152 5.50 -13.69 -19.14
C VAL A 152 6.61 -12.80 -18.59
N ARG A 153 6.56 -11.52 -18.91
CA ARG A 153 7.52 -10.53 -18.37
C ARG A 153 6.98 -9.90 -17.11
N ALA A 154 7.86 -9.66 -16.14
CA ALA A 154 7.52 -8.96 -14.91
C ALA A 154 8.33 -7.68 -14.75
N PHE A 155 7.68 -6.68 -14.20
CA PHE A 155 8.26 -5.39 -13.84
C PHE A 155 8.02 -5.15 -12.35
N LYS A 156 9.02 -4.60 -11.68
CA LYS A 156 8.88 -4.14 -10.30
C LYS A 156 8.16 -2.78 -10.30
N LEU A 157 7.11 -2.64 -9.50
CA LEU A 157 6.44 -1.36 -9.24
C LEU A 157 7.07 -0.64 -8.05
#